data_9645eb65ae599b743b1212c53318614a
#
_entry.id   9645eb65ae599b743b1212c53318614a
#
_cell.length_a   1.000
_cell.length_b   1.000
_cell.length_c   1.000
_cell.angle_alpha   90.00
_cell.angle_beta   90.00
_cell.angle_gamma   90.00
#
_symmetry.space_group_name_H-M   'P 1'
#
loop_
_entity.id
_entity.type
_entity.pdbx_description
1 polymer ?
#
loop_
_entity_poly.entity_id
_entity_poly.type
_entity_poly.pdbx_seq_one_letter_code
_entity_poly.pdbx_strand_id
1 'polypeptide(L)'
;MSRSQFDPANYAAQLAEKQQRLIELLAPFDAPAPEVFESPREHYRLRAEFRLWREGEDRHYAMFEAGDKHTPIFFEDFPIASAQINALMPRLKAAWQANSTLSFKLFQVEFLTTLAGDALITLCYHRPLDAAWQAEAEKLAAELQVSIIGRSKGKRIVIGKDYVEEKLQVAGRTFSYRQPEGAFTQPNGEVNQKMLGWAYAVLGERQDDLLELYCGNGHFTLPLAT
;
A
#
# COMPACT_ATOMS: atom_id res chain seq x y z
N MET A 1 11.01 -7.25 -10.57
CA MET A 1 9.93 -8.17 -10.12
C MET A 1 9.28 -8.75 -11.38
N SER A 2 9.27 -10.08 -11.55
CA SER A 2 8.64 -10.67 -12.75
C SER A 2 7.11 -10.65 -12.61
N ARG A 3 6.37 -10.57 -13.73
CA ARG A 3 4.89 -10.67 -13.71
C ARG A 3 4.41 -11.91 -12.99
N SER A 4 5.17 -13.00 -13.02
CA SER A 4 4.88 -14.26 -12.31
C SER A 4 4.85 -14.12 -10.79
N GLN A 5 5.51 -13.12 -10.21
CA GLN A 5 5.47 -12.86 -8.77
C GLN A 5 4.13 -12.29 -8.29
N PHE A 6 3.32 -11.78 -9.21
CA PHE A 6 2.00 -11.20 -8.92
C PHE A 6 0.86 -12.08 -9.42
N ASP A 7 1.18 -13.29 -9.90
CA ASP A 7 0.18 -14.25 -10.37
C ASP A 7 -0.42 -15.00 -9.17
N PRO A 8 -1.70 -14.83 -8.89
CA PRO A 8 -2.38 -15.53 -7.81
C PRO A 8 -2.33 -17.06 -7.91
N ALA A 9 -2.20 -17.59 -9.14
CA ALA A 9 -2.07 -19.04 -9.35
C ALA A 9 -0.78 -19.62 -8.73
N ASN A 10 0.26 -18.80 -8.59
CA ASN A 10 1.55 -19.20 -8.01
C ASN A 10 1.58 -19.08 -6.47
N TYR A 11 0.50 -18.64 -5.83
CA TYR A 11 0.47 -18.37 -4.39
C TYR A 11 0.90 -19.57 -3.54
N ALA A 12 0.32 -20.75 -3.78
CA ALA A 12 0.60 -21.94 -2.98
C ALA A 12 2.08 -22.40 -3.10
N ALA A 13 2.62 -22.33 -4.31
CA ALA A 13 4.03 -22.66 -4.56
C ALA A 13 4.97 -21.68 -3.87
N GLN A 14 4.70 -20.38 -3.96
CA GLN A 14 5.47 -19.34 -3.29
C GLN A 14 5.40 -19.46 -1.76
N LEU A 15 4.24 -19.81 -1.21
CA LEU A 15 4.07 -19.98 0.23
C LEU A 15 4.91 -21.19 0.72
N ALA A 16 4.82 -22.32 0.03
CA ALA A 16 5.59 -23.51 0.37
C ALA A 16 7.10 -23.27 0.30
N GLU A 17 7.58 -22.59 -0.76
CA GLU A 17 9.00 -22.22 -0.90
C GLU A 17 9.47 -21.31 0.25
N LYS A 18 8.70 -20.29 0.61
CA LYS A 18 9.04 -19.38 1.72
C LYS A 18 9.05 -20.07 3.06
N GLN A 19 8.09 -20.97 3.30
CA GLN A 19 8.03 -21.77 4.53
C GLN A 19 9.24 -22.71 4.63
N GLN A 20 9.56 -23.43 3.55
CA GLN A 20 10.71 -24.33 3.52
C GLN A 20 12.03 -23.58 3.76
N ARG A 21 12.20 -22.42 3.09
CA ARG A 21 13.38 -21.56 3.29
C ARG A 21 13.52 -21.09 4.75
N LEU A 22 12.41 -20.76 5.41
CA LEU A 22 12.42 -20.36 6.81
C LEU A 22 12.82 -21.53 7.72
N ILE A 23 12.27 -22.72 7.48
CA ILE A 23 12.61 -23.95 8.22
C ILE A 23 14.12 -24.24 8.10
N GLU A 24 14.66 -24.20 6.90
CA GLU A 24 16.09 -24.42 6.65
C GLU A 24 16.97 -23.38 7.33
N LEU A 25 16.57 -22.11 7.28
CA LEU A 25 17.29 -21.01 7.93
C LEU A 25 17.36 -21.18 9.46
N LEU A 26 16.29 -21.67 10.06
CA LEU A 26 16.14 -21.81 11.51
C LEU A 26 16.60 -23.18 12.06
N ALA A 27 16.84 -24.17 11.19
CA ALA A 27 17.25 -25.50 11.59
C ALA A 27 18.48 -25.55 12.53
N PRO A 28 19.53 -24.71 12.34
CA PRO A 28 20.70 -24.72 13.24
C PRO A 28 20.39 -24.24 14.67
N PHE A 29 19.22 -23.62 14.90
CA PHE A 29 18.85 -23.02 16.19
C PHE A 29 17.82 -23.84 16.97
N ASP A 30 17.49 -25.05 16.52
CA ASP A 30 16.45 -25.91 17.11
C ASP A 30 15.12 -25.17 17.34
N ALA A 31 14.75 -24.33 16.36
CA ALA A 31 13.55 -23.51 16.44
C ALA A 31 12.29 -24.38 16.24
N PRO A 32 11.17 -24.04 16.91
CA PRO A 32 9.89 -24.72 16.68
C PRO A 32 9.42 -24.55 15.24
N ALA A 33 8.58 -25.48 14.78
CA ALA A 33 7.96 -25.38 13.46
C ALA A 33 7.19 -24.06 13.31
N PRO A 34 7.37 -23.32 12.20
CA PRO A 34 6.70 -22.05 12.01
C PRO A 34 5.18 -22.24 11.84
N GLU A 35 4.41 -21.45 12.56
CA GLU A 35 2.98 -21.29 12.32
C GLU A 35 2.77 -20.38 11.09
N VAL A 36 1.85 -20.79 10.20
CA VAL A 36 1.63 -20.11 8.93
C VAL A 36 0.25 -19.47 8.89
N PHE A 37 0.22 -18.16 8.69
CA PHE A 37 -1.01 -17.39 8.49
C PHE A 37 -1.11 -16.98 7.02
N GLU A 38 -1.99 -17.66 6.28
CA GLU A 38 -2.16 -17.41 4.86
C GLU A 38 -2.73 -16.03 4.56
N SER A 39 -2.26 -15.41 3.47
CA SER A 39 -2.82 -14.21 2.86
C SER A 39 -3.97 -14.58 1.92
N PRO A 40 -4.93 -13.68 1.65
CA PRO A 40 -5.69 -13.75 0.42
C PRO A 40 -4.75 -13.81 -0.78
N ARG A 41 -5.16 -14.49 -1.84
CA ARG A 41 -4.33 -14.64 -3.05
C ARG A 41 -4.30 -13.38 -3.90
N GLU A 42 -5.39 -12.60 -3.84
CA GLU A 42 -5.63 -11.38 -4.59
C GLU A 42 -6.10 -10.26 -3.67
N HIS A 43 -6.01 -9.04 -4.14
CA HIS A 43 -6.59 -7.83 -3.53
C HIS A 43 -6.18 -7.54 -2.08
N TYR A 44 -5.09 -8.12 -1.62
CA TYR A 44 -4.62 -7.98 -0.23
C TYR A 44 -3.77 -6.74 0.02
N ARG A 45 -3.22 -6.13 -1.06
CA ARG A 45 -2.24 -5.06 -0.94
C ARG A 45 -2.91 -3.69 -0.93
N LEU A 46 -2.82 -3.02 0.23
CA LEU A 46 -3.45 -1.72 0.47
C LEU A 46 -2.63 -0.53 -0.03
N ARG A 47 -1.40 -0.76 -0.46
CA ARG A 47 -0.51 0.28 -0.99
C ARG A 47 0.15 -0.17 -2.27
N ALA A 48 0.12 0.69 -3.28
CA ALA A 48 0.79 0.45 -4.56
C ALA A 48 1.41 1.74 -5.09
N GLU A 49 2.58 1.62 -5.69
CA GLU A 49 3.32 2.72 -6.31
C GLU A 49 3.66 2.35 -7.75
N PHE A 50 3.37 3.24 -8.68
CA PHE A 50 3.66 3.06 -10.09
C PHE A 50 4.42 4.26 -10.64
N ARG A 51 5.44 4.00 -11.44
CA ARG A 51 5.95 5.01 -12.36
C ARG A 51 4.96 5.19 -13.50
N LEU A 52 4.92 6.39 -14.06
CA LEU A 52 4.20 6.63 -15.30
C LEU A 52 5.19 6.63 -16.46
N TRP A 53 5.10 5.60 -17.27
CA TRP A 53 5.90 5.46 -18.48
C TRP A 53 5.17 6.09 -19.65
N ARG A 54 5.88 6.93 -20.42
CA ARG A 54 5.32 7.60 -21.59
C ARG A 54 5.66 6.82 -22.84
N GLU A 55 4.64 6.47 -23.60
CA GLU A 55 4.73 5.85 -24.91
C GLU A 55 3.98 6.72 -25.93
N GLY A 56 4.71 7.51 -26.73
CA GLY A 56 4.09 8.53 -27.59
C GLY A 56 3.36 9.61 -26.77
N GLU A 57 2.05 9.69 -26.95
CA GLU A 57 1.15 10.59 -26.20
C GLU A 57 0.57 9.93 -24.94
N ASP A 58 0.57 8.61 -24.91
CA ASP A 58 0.00 7.83 -23.80
C ASP A 58 0.93 7.71 -22.59
N ARG A 59 0.33 7.49 -21.43
CA ARG A 59 1.01 7.18 -20.19
C ARG A 59 0.41 5.93 -19.58
N HIS A 60 1.30 5.03 -19.14
CA HIS A 60 0.94 3.74 -18.57
C HIS A 60 1.49 3.60 -17.16
N TYR A 61 0.75 2.93 -16.30
CA TYR A 61 1.30 2.47 -15.03
C TYR A 61 2.41 1.46 -15.30
N ALA A 62 3.59 1.69 -14.75
CA ALA A 62 4.75 0.85 -14.95
C ALA A 62 5.46 0.53 -13.64
N MET A 63 5.98 -0.69 -13.57
CA MET A 63 6.98 -1.12 -12.60
C MET A 63 8.21 -1.64 -13.34
N PHE A 64 9.30 -1.85 -12.61
CA PHE A 64 10.57 -2.32 -13.16
C PHE A 64 11.09 -3.49 -12.36
N GLU A 65 11.80 -4.40 -13.00
CA GLU A 65 12.53 -5.44 -12.28
C GLU A 65 13.68 -4.83 -11.45
N ALA A 66 14.03 -5.51 -10.38
CA ALA A 66 15.15 -5.08 -9.54
C ALA A 66 16.44 -5.09 -10.38
N GLY A 67 17.09 -3.93 -10.48
CA GLY A 67 18.30 -3.74 -11.28
C GLY A 67 18.07 -3.33 -12.75
N ASP A 68 16.86 -3.48 -13.29
CA ASP A 68 16.48 -2.97 -14.61
C ASP A 68 15.63 -1.70 -14.45
N LYS A 69 16.07 -0.58 -15.03
CA LYS A 69 15.36 0.70 -15.05
C LYS A 69 14.87 1.08 -16.45
N HIS A 70 15.06 0.20 -17.42
CA HIS A 70 14.85 0.51 -18.84
C HIS A 70 13.70 -0.28 -19.45
N THR A 71 13.39 -1.47 -18.91
CA THR A 71 12.32 -2.33 -19.41
C THR A 71 11.08 -2.21 -18.53
N PRO A 72 10.08 -1.39 -18.89
CA PRO A 72 8.86 -1.24 -18.11
C PRO A 72 7.98 -2.48 -18.22
N ILE A 73 7.39 -2.87 -17.09
CA ILE A 73 6.29 -3.84 -17.03
C ILE A 73 5.01 -3.03 -16.84
N PHE A 74 4.11 -3.07 -17.83
CA PHE A 74 2.86 -2.29 -17.80
C PHE A 74 1.74 -3.01 -17.05
N PHE A 75 0.92 -2.22 -16.38
CA PHE A 75 -0.24 -2.68 -15.62
C PHE A 75 -1.47 -1.88 -16.02
N GLU A 76 -2.51 -2.55 -16.46
CA GLU A 76 -3.86 -2.00 -16.56
C GLU A 76 -4.67 -2.29 -15.30
N ASP A 77 -4.40 -3.42 -14.69
CA ASP A 77 -4.83 -3.86 -13.37
C ASP A 77 -3.65 -4.43 -12.58
N PHE A 78 -3.76 -4.49 -11.26
CA PHE A 78 -2.73 -5.06 -10.41
C PHE A 78 -3.36 -6.08 -9.47
N PRO A 79 -3.37 -7.39 -9.80
CA PRO A 79 -4.18 -8.41 -9.12
C PRO A 79 -4.02 -8.46 -7.61
N ILE A 80 -2.82 -8.17 -7.10
CA ILE A 80 -2.56 -8.17 -5.66
C ILE A 80 -2.99 -6.87 -4.96
N ALA A 81 -3.16 -5.75 -5.70
CA ALA A 81 -3.63 -4.50 -5.12
C ALA A 81 -5.10 -4.61 -4.69
N SER A 82 -5.49 -3.87 -3.66
CA SER A 82 -6.88 -3.86 -3.17
C SER A 82 -7.87 -3.60 -4.31
N ALA A 83 -9.07 -4.12 -4.17
CA ALA A 83 -10.14 -3.88 -5.16
C ALA A 83 -10.38 -2.38 -5.37
N GLN A 84 -10.22 -1.57 -4.32
CA GLN A 84 -10.35 -0.12 -4.38
C GLN A 84 -9.22 0.52 -5.24
N ILE A 85 -7.96 0.08 -5.10
CA ILE A 85 -6.88 0.54 -5.97
C ILE A 85 -7.19 0.19 -7.42
N ASN A 86 -7.57 -1.05 -7.71
CA ASN A 86 -7.91 -1.49 -9.06
C ASN A 86 -9.09 -0.72 -9.67
N ALA A 87 -10.08 -0.33 -8.86
CA ALA A 87 -11.18 0.52 -9.31
C ALA A 87 -10.76 1.97 -9.57
N LEU A 88 -9.78 2.48 -8.83
CA LEU A 88 -9.26 3.86 -8.97
C LEU A 88 -8.29 3.98 -10.17
N MET A 89 -7.52 2.96 -10.50
CA MET A 89 -6.51 3.00 -11.55
C MET A 89 -7.07 3.47 -12.91
N PRO A 90 -8.12 2.86 -13.50
CA PRO A 90 -8.64 3.29 -14.80
C PRO A 90 -9.28 4.68 -14.75
N ARG A 91 -9.95 5.04 -13.66
CA ARG A 91 -10.57 6.35 -13.48
C ARG A 91 -9.53 7.47 -13.42
N LEU A 92 -8.46 7.26 -12.66
CA LEU A 92 -7.34 8.19 -12.57
C LEU A 92 -6.61 8.30 -13.93
N LYS A 93 -6.43 7.17 -14.65
CA LYS A 93 -5.85 7.16 -16.00
C LYS A 93 -6.65 8.01 -16.97
N ALA A 94 -7.96 7.85 -17.00
CA ALA A 94 -8.86 8.66 -17.83
C ALA A 94 -8.75 10.16 -17.49
N ALA A 95 -8.70 10.51 -16.21
CA ALA A 95 -8.59 11.90 -15.76
C ALA A 95 -7.30 12.59 -16.26
N TRP A 96 -6.14 11.95 -16.12
CA TRP A 96 -4.90 12.59 -16.63
C TRP A 96 -4.79 12.56 -18.15
N GLN A 97 -5.41 11.62 -18.86
CA GLN A 97 -5.46 11.62 -20.32
C GLN A 97 -6.32 12.79 -20.83
N ALA A 98 -7.43 13.09 -20.17
CA ALA A 98 -8.32 14.19 -20.53
C ALA A 98 -7.80 15.58 -20.08
N ASN A 99 -6.83 15.64 -19.15
CA ASN A 99 -6.43 16.90 -18.53
C ASN A 99 -4.90 17.08 -18.53
N SER A 100 -4.43 17.98 -19.41
CA SER A 100 -3.00 18.28 -19.54
C SER A 100 -2.38 18.90 -18.29
N THR A 101 -3.15 19.64 -17.49
CA THR A 101 -2.68 20.22 -16.22
C THR A 101 -2.35 19.13 -15.21
N LEU A 102 -3.12 18.06 -15.16
CA LEU A 102 -2.87 16.92 -14.29
C LEU A 102 -1.74 16.02 -14.82
N SER A 103 -1.65 15.86 -16.15
CA SER A 103 -0.68 14.93 -16.75
C SER A 103 0.70 15.53 -16.98
N PHE A 104 0.84 16.88 -17.08
CA PHE A 104 2.13 17.50 -17.45
C PHE A 104 3.21 17.24 -16.38
N LYS A 105 4.27 16.50 -16.81
CA LYS A 105 5.39 16.07 -15.96
C LYS A 105 5.00 15.26 -14.71
N LEU A 106 3.83 14.63 -14.70
CA LEU A 106 3.47 13.59 -13.74
C LEU A 106 4.32 12.36 -14.05
N PHE A 107 5.06 11.85 -13.05
CA PHE A 107 5.99 10.73 -13.27
C PHE A 107 5.77 9.54 -12.35
N GLN A 108 4.99 9.71 -11.26
CA GLN A 108 4.72 8.65 -10.30
C GLN A 108 3.37 8.86 -9.65
N VAL A 109 2.68 7.78 -9.39
CA VAL A 109 1.43 7.72 -8.64
C VAL A 109 1.56 6.72 -7.52
N GLU A 110 1.14 7.11 -6.32
CA GLU A 110 1.07 6.23 -5.15
C GLU A 110 -0.37 6.15 -4.69
N PHE A 111 -0.83 4.93 -4.43
CA PHE A 111 -2.14 4.65 -3.84
C PHE A 111 -1.95 4.15 -2.41
N LEU A 112 -2.72 4.68 -1.49
CA LEU A 112 -2.86 4.19 -0.13
C LEU A 112 -4.34 4.02 0.17
N THR A 113 -4.75 2.78 0.46
CA THR A 113 -6.12 2.43 0.83
C THR A 113 -6.15 1.71 2.17
N THR A 114 -7.33 1.51 2.73
CA THR A 114 -7.52 0.84 4.02
C THR A 114 -8.60 -0.23 3.93
N LEU A 115 -8.63 -1.15 4.89
CA LEU A 115 -9.74 -2.11 5.04
C LEU A 115 -11.05 -1.39 5.38
N ALA A 116 -10.98 -0.20 5.98
CA ALA A 116 -12.14 0.64 6.27
C ALA A 116 -12.72 1.37 5.05
N GLY A 117 -12.06 1.28 3.87
CA GLY A 117 -12.51 1.89 2.63
C GLY A 117 -12.04 3.33 2.41
N ASP A 118 -11.17 3.88 3.28
CA ASP A 118 -10.56 5.20 3.05
C ASP A 118 -9.43 5.11 2.02
N ALA A 119 -9.22 6.17 1.24
CA ALA A 119 -8.23 6.19 0.17
C ALA A 119 -7.56 7.56 0.01
N LEU A 120 -6.27 7.50 -0.34
CA LEU A 120 -5.44 8.65 -0.65
C LEU A 120 -4.58 8.34 -1.88
N ILE A 121 -4.49 9.31 -2.80
CA ILE A 121 -3.64 9.21 -3.98
C ILE A 121 -2.58 10.31 -3.91
N THR A 122 -1.32 9.94 -4.06
CA THR A 122 -0.21 10.89 -4.19
C THR A 122 0.24 10.97 -5.64
N LEU A 123 0.24 12.18 -6.19
CA LEU A 123 0.67 12.49 -7.56
C LEU A 123 2.00 13.22 -7.52
N CYS A 124 3.08 12.62 -8.06
CA CYS A 124 4.44 13.15 -8.01
C CYS A 124 4.87 13.76 -9.34
N TYR A 125 5.37 15.01 -9.30
CA TYR A 125 5.67 15.82 -10.48
C TYR A 125 7.12 16.29 -10.57
N HIS A 126 7.63 16.35 -11.79
CA HIS A 126 8.88 17.03 -12.13
C HIS A 126 8.65 18.50 -12.54
N ARG A 127 7.69 19.19 -11.95
CA ARG A 127 7.41 20.62 -12.14
C ARG A 127 6.85 21.24 -10.86
N PRO A 128 6.95 22.57 -10.69
CA PRO A 128 6.21 23.26 -9.63
C PRO A 128 4.69 23.05 -9.78
N LEU A 129 4.00 22.96 -8.66
CA LEU A 129 2.53 22.91 -8.60
C LEU A 129 2.00 24.32 -8.31
N ASP A 130 0.98 24.73 -9.06
CA ASP A 130 0.36 26.05 -9.03
C ASP A 130 -1.14 25.98 -8.71
N ALA A 131 -1.81 27.14 -8.69
CA ALA A 131 -3.23 27.23 -8.42
C ALA A 131 -4.09 26.51 -9.48
N ALA A 132 -3.64 26.48 -10.74
CA ALA A 132 -4.35 25.76 -11.80
C ALA A 132 -4.33 24.25 -11.55
N TRP A 133 -3.18 23.70 -11.15
CA TRP A 133 -3.08 22.31 -10.74
C TRP A 133 -3.99 22.01 -9.53
N GLN A 134 -3.98 22.89 -8.53
CA GLN A 134 -4.80 22.71 -7.33
C GLN A 134 -6.29 22.64 -7.67
N ALA A 135 -6.78 23.56 -8.50
CA ALA A 135 -8.19 23.60 -8.91
C ALA A 135 -8.61 22.29 -9.66
N GLU A 136 -7.74 21.76 -10.51
CA GLU A 136 -8.03 20.50 -11.21
C GLU A 136 -7.93 19.29 -10.26
N ALA A 137 -7.00 19.30 -9.32
CA ALA A 137 -6.88 18.26 -8.30
C ALA A 137 -8.09 18.23 -7.33
N GLU A 138 -8.67 19.39 -7.00
CA GLU A 138 -9.90 19.49 -6.20
C GLU A 138 -11.09 18.85 -6.91
N LYS A 139 -11.25 19.08 -8.23
CA LYS A 139 -12.29 18.43 -9.03
C LYS A 139 -12.09 16.93 -9.07
N LEU A 140 -10.86 16.49 -9.31
CA LEU A 140 -10.50 15.06 -9.36
C LEU A 140 -10.75 14.37 -8.02
N ALA A 141 -10.37 15.00 -6.90
CA ALA A 141 -10.62 14.47 -5.56
C ALA A 141 -12.12 14.27 -5.29
N ALA A 142 -12.94 15.25 -5.67
CA ALA A 142 -14.39 15.15 -5.54
C ALA A 142 -14.98 14.05 -6.45
N GLU A 143 -14.53 13.94 -7.69
CA GLU A 143 -14.97 12.91 -8.64
C GLU A 143 -14.62 11.51 -8.15
N LEU A 144 -13.37 11.30 -7.72
CA LEU A 144 -12.89 10.00 -7.25
C LEU A 144 -13.33 9.67 -5.82
N GLN A 145 -13.79 10.65 -5.06
CA GLN A 145 -14.13 10.56 -3.64
C GLN A 145 -12.94 10.10 -2.78
N VAL A 146 -11.77 10.68 -3.03
CA VAL A 146 -10.52 10.38 -2.31
C VAL A 146 -9.79 11.65 -1.93
N SER A 147 -8.86 11.56 -0.98
CA SER A 147 -7.89 12.63 -0.75
C SER A 147 -6.79 12.56 -1.80
N ILE A 148 -6.28 13.73 -2.22
CA ILE A 148 -5.18 13.82 -3.20
C ILE A 148 -4.05 14.67 -2.63
N ILE A 149 -2.82 14.18 -2.79
CA ILE A 149 -1.61 14.94 -2.48
C ILE A 149 -0.81 15.14 -3.76
N GLY A 150 -0.50 16.38 -4.06
CA GLY A 150 0.48 16.74 -5.09
C GLY A 150 1.85 16.92 -4.47
N ARG A 151 2.86 16.22 -5.00
CA ARG A 151 4.26 16.37 -4.61
C ARG A 151 5.11 16.87 -5.76
N SER A 152 5.94 17.86 -5.48
CA SER A 152 7.02 18.27 -6.38
C SER A 152 8.22 18.70 -5.52
N LYS A 153 9.37 18.99 -6.16
CA LYS A 153 10.57 19.38 -5.44
C LYS A 153 10.27 20.56 -4.49
N GLY A 154 10.35 20.29 -3.18
CA GLY A 154 10.16 21.30 -2.14
C GLY A 154 8.72 21.78 -1.90
N LYS A 155 7.72 21.20 -2.57
CA LYS A 155 6.31 21.58 -2.41
C LYS A 155 5.40 20.35 -2.26
N ARG A 156 4.45 20.46 -1.32
CA ARG A 156 3.38 19.51 -1.06
C ARG A 156 2.06 20.27 -0.99
N ILE A 157 1.07 19.88 -1.78
CA ILE A 157 -0.30 20.42 -1.74
C ILE A 157 -1.22 19.28 -1.35
N VAL A 158 -2.07 19.49 -0.36
CA VAL A 158 -3.01 18.52 0.16
C VAL A 158 -4.43 18.93 -0.19
N ILE A 159 -5.17 18.06 -0.83
CA ILE A 159 -6.60 18.19 -1.11
C ILE A 159 -7.33 17.15 -0.26
N GLY A 160 -8.08 17.59 0.72
CA GLY A 160 -8.70 16.72 1.73
C GLY A 160 -7.78 16.45 2.91
N LYS A 161 -7.58 15.16 3.25
CA LYS A 161 -6.73 14.72 4.36
C LYS A 161 -5.31 14.35 3.86
N ASP A 162 -4.32 14.43 4.72
CA ASP A 162 -2.97 13.92 4.46
C ASP A 162 -2.69 12.57 5.12
N TYR A 163 -3.73 11.88 5.52
CA TYR A 163 -3.73 10.54 6.10
C TYR A 163 -4.97 9.77 5.66
N VAL A 164 -4.95 8.46 5.84
CA VAL A 164 -6.12 7.59 5.76
C VAL A 164 -6.46 7.03 7.15
N GLU A 165 -7.73 6.73 7.36
CA GLU A 165 -8.22 6.08 8.59
C GLU A 165 -8.38 4.59 8.37
N GLU A 166 -7.60 3.80 9.10
CA GLU A 166 -7.67 2.33 9.09
C GLU A 166 -8.39 1.82 10.33
N LYS A 167 -9.15 0.75 10.18
CA LYS A 167 -9.81 0.04 11.28
C LYS A 167 -9.44 -1.43 11.23
N LEU A 168 -8.74 -1.89 12.27
CA LEU A 168 -8.29 -3.28 12.38
C LEU A 168 -9.04 -4.00 13.49
N GLN A 169 -9.43 -5.25 13.21
CA GLN A 169 -10.08 -6.14 14.16
C GLN A 169 -9.03 -7.02 14.84
N VAL A 170 -8.92 -6.93 16.16
CA VAL A 170 -7.99 -7.73 16.95
C VAL A 170 -8.71 -8.23 18.21
N ALA A 171 -8.74 -9.55 18.41
CA ALA A 171 -9.36 -10.18 19.57
C ALA A 171 -10.80 -9.67 19.86
N GLY A 172 -11.62 -9.52 18.81
CA GLY A 172 -13.00 -9.05 18.91
C GLY A 172 -13.16 -7.54 19.16
N ARG A 173 -12.08 -6.77 19.18
CA ARG A 173 -12.08 -5.31 19.38
C ARG A 173 -11.67 -4.60 18.08
N THR A 174 -12.17 -3.39 17.89
CA THR A 174 -11.80 -2.53 16.76
C THR A 174 -10.82 -1.46 17.21
N PHE A 175 -9.68 -1.38 16.53
CA PHE A 175 -8.66 -0.36 16.73
C PHE A 175 -8.61 0.57 15.53
N SER A 176 -8.65 1.89 15.77
CA SER A 176 -8.61 2.91 14.72
C SER A 176 -7.23 3.54 14.67
N TYR A 177 -6.68 3.64 13.46
CA TYR A 177 -5.36 4.22 13.20
C TYR A 177 -5.46 5.33 12.17
N ARG A 178 -4.74 6.42 12.38
CA ARG A 178 -4.43 7.37 11.33
C ARG A 178 -3.09 7.00 10.71
N GLN A 179 -3.10 6.75 9.41
CA GLN A 179 -1.92 6.39 8.63
C GLN A 179 -1.53 7.57 7.74
N PRO A 180 -0.55 8.40 8.17
CA PRO A 180 -0.11 9.55 7.38
C PRO A 180 0.49 9.10 6.04
N GLU A 181 0.29 9.93 5.01
CA GLU A 181 0.93 9.75 3.72
C GLU A 181 2.45 9.72 3.88
N GLY A 182 3.13 8.78 3.22
CA GLY A 182 4.57 8.58 3.32
C GLY A 182 5.04 7.81 4.56
N ALA A 183 4.20 7.59 5.58
CA ALA A 183 4.54 6.72 6.69
C ALA A 183 4.52 5.24 6.29
N PHE A 184 5.30 4.42 7.00
CA PHE A 184 5.22 2.98 6.82
C PHE A 184 3.88 2.44 7.31
N THR A 185 3.26 1.60 6.50
CA THR A 185 2.07 0.82 6.86
C THR A 185 2.24 -0.62 6.40
N GLN A 186 1.63 -1.58 7.11
CA GLN A 186 1.61 -2.97 6.66
C GLN A 186 0.79 -3.07 5.36
N PRO A 187 1.41 -3.50 4.25
CA PRO A 187 0.71 -3.47 2.96
C PRO A 187 -0.39 -4.53 2.84
N ASN A 188 -0.35 -5.59 3.62
CA ASN A 188 -1.37 -6.63 3.65
C ASN A 188 -2.23 -6.47 4.91
N GLY A 189 -3.40 -5.84 4.77
CA GLY A 189 -4.26 -5.51 5.90
C GLY A 189 -4.81 -6.74 6.64
N GLU A 190 -5.15 -7.81 5.93
CA GLU A 190 -5.70 -9.01 6.55
C GLU A 190 -4.64 -9.81 7.31
N VAL A 191 -3.46 -10.01 6.71
CA VAL A 191 -2.34 -10.67 7.43
C VAL A 191 -1.90 -9.81 8.61
N ASN A 192 -1.98 -8.50 8.48
CA ASN A 192 -1.71 -7.59 9.58
C ASN A 192 -2.63 -7.83 10.79
N GLN A 193 -3.93 -7.98 10.58
CA GLN A 193 -4.87 -8.34 11.66
C GLN A 193 -4.50 -9.69 12.29
N LYS A 194 -4.09 -10.68 11.48
CA LYS A 194 -3.62 -11.98 11.97
C LYS A 194 -2.34 -11.86 12.81
N MET A 195 -1.38 -11.03 12.38
CA MET A 195 -0.15 -10.74 13.13
C MET A 195 -0.47 -10.10 14.51
N LEU A 196 -1.36 -9.13 14.53
CA LEU A 196 -1.79 -8.46 15.78
C LEU A 196 -2.54 -9.42 16.70
N GLY A 197 -3.44 -10.23 16.13
CA GLY A 197 -4.18 -11.26 16.89
C GLY A 197 -3.27 -12.32 17.49
N TRP A 198 -2.27 -12.77 16.72
CA TRP A 198 -1.25 -13.70 17.21
C TRP A 198 -0.42 -13.11 18.36
N ALA A 199 0.07 -11.88 18.19
CA ALA A 199 0.85 -11.19 19.22
C ALA A 199 0.03 -10.99 20.51
N TYR A 200 -1.23 -10.60 20.36
CA TYR A 200 -2.17 -10.47 21.48
C TYR A 200 -2.36 -11.80 22.22
N ALA A 201 -2.57 -12.89 21.48
CA ALA A 201 -2.75 -14.22 22.06
C ALA A 201 -1.48 -14.76 22.75
N VAL A 202 -0.29 -14.50 22.19
CA VAL A 202 0.99 -14.92 22.78
C VAL A 202 1.32 -14.17 24.06
N LEU A 203 1.01 -12.88 24.12
CA LEU A 203 1.21 -12.09 25.35
C LEU A 203 0.22 -12.46 26.43
N GLY A 204 -1.00 -12.85 26.06
CA GLY A 204 -2.06 -13.22 27.00
C GLY A 204 -2.42 -12.08 27.97
N GLU A 205 -3.01 -12.43 29.10
CA GLU A 205 -3.38 -11.50 30.18
C GLU A 205 -2.18 -11.18 31.09
N ARG A 206 -1.06 -10.72 30.50
CA ARG A 206 0.12 -10.35 31.28
C ARG A 206 -0.09 -9.00 31.98
N GLN A 207 0.46 -8.89 33.20
CA GLN A 207 0.46 -7.65 34.00
C GLN A 207 1.85 -6.98 34.01
N ASP A 208 2.78 -7.50 33.18
CA ASP A 208 4.16 -7.03 33.13
C ASP A 208 4.29 -5.86 32.14
N ASP A 209 5.38 -5.10 32.29
CA ASP A 209 5.72 -4.03 31.37
C ASP A 209 6.07 -4.59 29.98
N LEU A 210 5.58 -3.92 28.92
CA LEU A 210 5.88 -4.26 27.53
C LEU A 210 6.79 -3.19 26.91
N LEU A 211 7.94 -3.60 26.41
CA LEU A 211 8.80 -2.76 25.58
C LEU A 211 8.60 -3.09 24.11
N GLU A 212 8.08 -2.13 23.35
CA GLU A 212 7.99 -2.21 21.90
C GLU A 212 9.09 -1.36 21.24
N LEU A 213 9.92 -2.00 20.40
CA LEU A 213 10.92 -1.32 19.58
C LEU A 213 10.40 -1.13 18.16
N TYR A 214 10.69 0.03 17.55
CA TYR A 214 10.23 0.39 16.20
C TYR A 214 8.71 0.45 16.07
N CYS A 215 8.02 0.99 17.05
CA CYS A 215 6.55 1.00 17.15
C CYS A 215 5.84 1.66 15.94
N GLY A 216 6.53 2.46 15.13
CA GLY A 216 5.94 3.17 13.98
C GLY A 216 4.78 4.08 14.41
N ASN A 217 3.59 3.83 13.90
CA ASN A 217 2.37 4.54 14.29
C ASN A 217 1.62 3.89 15.47
N GLY A 218 2.30 3.13 16.31
CA GLY A 218 1.69 2.43 17.43
C GLY A 218 0.89 1.18 17.04
N HIS A 219 1.30 0.53 15.97
CA HIS A 219 0.53 -0.53 15.33
C HIS A 219 0.27 -1.72 16.25
N PHE A 220 1.30 -2.20 16.95
CA PHE A 220 1.18 -3.20 17.99
C PHE A 220 0.85 -2.58 19.36
N THR A 221 1.33 -1.37 19.64
CA THR A 221 1.12 -0.68 20.91
C THR A 221 -0.36 -0.65 21.29
N LEU A 222 -1.24 -0.22 20.38
CA LEU A 222 -2.66 -0.04 20.70
C LEU A 222 -3.35 -1.33 21.15
N PRO A 223 -3.28 -2.46 20.42
CA PRO A 223 -3.93 -3.68 20.86
C PRO A 223 -3.22 -4.39 22.02
N LEU A 224 -1.93 -4.13 22.26
CA LEU A 224 -1.17 -4.81 23.32
C LEU A 224 -1.14 -4.05 24.65
N ALA A 225 -1.47 -2.76 24.64
CA ALA A 225 -1.53 -1.92 25.85
C ALA A 225 -2.89 -1.95 26.56
N THR A 226 -3.79 -2.88 26.20
CA THR A 226 -5.18 -2.89 26.71
C THR A 226 -5.54 -4.14 27.49
#